data_912d9439c9e7bcd45a2b18bd191cf114
#
_entry.id   912d9439c9e7bcd45a2b18bd191cf114
#
_cell.length_a   1.000
_cell.length_b   1.000
_cell.length_c   1.000
_cell.angle_alpha   90.00
_cell.angle_beta   90.00
_cell.angle_gamma   90.00
#
_symmetry.space_group_name_H-M   'P 1'
#
loop_
_entity.id
_entity.type
_entity.pdbx_description
1 polymer ?
#
loop_
_entity_poly.entity_id
_entity_poly.type
_entity_poly.pdbx_seq_one_letter_code
_entity_poly.pdbx_strand_id
1 'polypeptide(L)'
;MFDVNAHIHTPYSFSAFSSVEEALDKAVEEGMKVVGINDFYSTDGYAAWKEGCDARRLFPLFGIEFISLNEEDQAAGLRVNDPNNPGRTYLSGKGLAFPVTLSGEPLRQLEAVKAESNDQVERMCGKLNAWLKAEGYDIVLDFNEIRNNLTKGSIRERHLAKALRMALYPDAENPAKVENDLRSKLLKAGGPAFVPEDPKAFLPMSTVQRIIEAAGGIPTYPFLGDDAKGNFTDFEADLQKAADTLKRRGFRSVEFITTRNTTAVLEQYAGYLEDEGFIVTFGSEHNTPAMEPLRLRTRDAGELSEKLKAVNWRGACAVAAHQAGLDSVAAGEDLICKTVA
;
A
#
# COMPACT_ATOMS: atom_id res chain seq x y z
N MET A 1 23.53 -9.37 2.33
CA MET A 1 22.20 -8.87 2.71
C MET A 1 22.18 -7.36 2.51
N PHE A 2 21.14 -6.83 1.88
CA PHE A 2 20.96 -5.41 1.61
C PHE A 2 19.69 -4.90 2.31
N ASP A 3 19.58 -3.57 2.47
CA ASP A 3 18.35 -2.96 2.96
C ASP A 3 17.24 -3.05 1.90
N VAL A 4 16.05 -3.44 2.35
CA VAL A 4 14.86 -3.72 1.53
C VAL A 4 13.69 -2.89 2.04
N ASN A 5 12.95 -2.27 1.12
CA ASN A 5 11.62 -1.73 1.37
C ASN A 5 10.66 -2.28 0.30
N ALA A 6 9.82 -3.23 0.65
CA ALA A 6 8.99 -3.97 -0.29
C ALA A 6 7.60 -3.32 -0.53
N HIS A 7 7.32 -2.13 0.06
CA HIS A 7 6.03 -1.46 -0.08
C HIS A 7 6.18 0.06 -0.07
N ILE A 8 6.19 0.64 -1.25
CA ILE A 8 6.25 2.10 -1.47
C ILE A 8 5.14 2.48 -2.44
N HIS A 9 4.28 3.42 -2.04
CA HIS A 9 3.32 4.05 -2.94
C HIS A 9 3.98 5.11 -3.81
N THR A 10 3.50 5.24 -5.04
CA THR A 10 3.95 6.22 -6.01
C THR A 10 2.82 7.17 -6.42
N PRO A 11 3.09 8.24 -7.19
CA PRO A 11 2.05 9.11 -7.72
C PRO A 11 1.02 8.43 -8.64
N TYR A 12 1.22 7.16 -9.00
CA TYR A 12 0.23 6.38 -9.76
C TYR A 12 -0.97 5.95 -8.91
N SER A 13 -0.86 5.98 -7.58
CA SER A 13 -2.00 5.94 -6.67
C SER A 13 -2.07 7.20 -5.81
N PHE A 14 -1.33 7.27 -4.73
CA PHE A 14 -1.12 8.47 -3.92
C PHE A 14 0.15 8.26 -3.08
N SER A 15 0.95 9.30 -2.94
CA SER A 15 2.27 9.17 -2.34
C SER A 15 2.71 10.45 -1.62
N ALA A 16 3.66 10.30 -0.71
CA ALA A 16 4.44 11.42 -0.19
C ALA A 16 5.32 12.04 -1.29
N PHE A 17 5.76 11.22 -2.24
CA PHE A 17 6.61 11.64 -3.36
C PHE A 17 5.80 12.33 -4.47
N SER A 18 6.41 13.28 -5.15
CA SER A 18 5.84 13.95 -6.31
C SER A 18 6.11 13.21 -7.62
N SER A 19 7.13 12.36 -7.65
CA SER A 19 7.50 11.53 -8.80
C SER A 19 8.11 10.20 -8.37
N VAL A 20 8.22 9.27 -9.33
CA VAL A 20 8.94 7.99 -9.14
C VAL A 20 10.42 8.26 -8.93
N GLU A 21 10.98 9.20 -9.67
CA GLU A 21 12.39 9.58 -9.59
C GLU A 21 12.75 10.07 -8.18
N GLU A 22 11.90 10.93 -7.58
CA GLU A 22 12.10 11.44 -6.22
C GLU A 22 12.14 10.29 -5.20
N ALA A 23 11.22 9.32 -5.31
CA ALA A 23 11.21 8.15 -4.43
C ALA A 23 12.50 7.31 -4.58
N LEU A 24 12.95 7.10 -5.81
CA LEU A 24 14.14 6.31 -6.09
C LEU A 24 15.45 7.04 -5.75
N ASP A 25 15.52 8.36 -5.94
CA ASP A 25 16.66 9.16 -5.50
C ASP A 25 16.80 9.12 -3.98
N LYS A 26 15.69 9.26 -3.25
CA LYS A 26 15.67 9.10 -1.80
C LYS A 26 16.10 7.69 -1.37
N ALA A 27 15.68 6.66 -2.10
CA ALA A 27 16.12 5.29 -1.82
C ALA A 27 17.65 5.12 -1.95
N VAL A 28 18.24 5.73 -2.98
CA VAL A 28 19.69 5.74 -3.15
C VAL A 28 20.39 6.52 -2.03
N GLU A 29 19.89 7.71 -1.69
CA GLU A 29 20.43 8.53 -0.60
C GLU A 29 20.45 7.78 0.74
N GLU A 30 19.43 6.99 1.01
CA GLU A 30 19.29 6.19 2.23
C GLU A 30 19.97 4.81 2.14
N GLY A 31 20.67 4.51 1.04
CA GLY A 31 21.46 3.29 0.87
C GLY A 31 20.64 2.02 0.60
N MET A 32 19.37 2.18 0.21
CA MET A 32 18.51 1.06 -0.20
C MET A 32 19.06 0.37 -1.45
N LYS A 33 18.82 -0.93 -1.58
CA LYS A 33 19.18 -1.72 -2.76
C LYS A 33 18.00 -2.45 -3.39
N VAL A 34 16.97 -2.75 -2.61
CA VAL A 34 15.77 -3.43 -3.07
C VAL A 34 14.55 -2.59 -2.69
N VAL A 35 13.75 -2.21 -3.67
CA VAL A 35 12.60 -1.34 -3.49
C VAL A 35 11.36 -1.88 -4.22
N GLY A 36 10.22 -1.88 -3.55
CA GLY A 36 8.96 -2.40 -4.08
C GLY A 36 7.91 -1.32 -4.30
N ILE A 37 7.45 -1.17 -5.54
CA ILE A 37 6.24 -0.39 -5.83
C ILE A 37 5.00 -1.18 -5.40
N ASN A 38 4.00 -0.52 -4.78
CA ASN A 38 2.79 -1.19 -4.30
C ASN A 38 1.56 -0.26 -4.33
N ASP A 39 1.20 0.20 -5.53
CA ASP A 39 0.12 1.17 -5.71
C ASP A 39 -1.28 0.55 -5.63
N PHE A 40 -2.27 1.34 -5.15
CA PHE A 40 -3.67 0.92 -5.10
C PHE A 40 -4.26 0.77 -6.50
N TYR A 41 -4.80 -0.42 -6.78
CA TYR A 41 -5.55 -0.76 -8.00
C TYR A 41 -4.82 -0.42 -9.31
N SER A 42 -3.48 -0.31 -9.29
CA SER A 42 -2.73 0.13 -10.46
C SER A 42 -1.37 -0.55 -10.58
N THR A 43 -1.06 -0.93 -11.81
CA THR A 43 0.27 -1.37 -12.26
C THR A 43 0.89 -0.37 -13.25
N ASP A 44 0.24 0.79 -13.43
CA ASP A 44 0.60 1.78 -14.44
C ASP A 44 1.99 2.39 -14.21
N GLY A 45 2.48 2.37 -12.95
CA GLY A 45 3.79 2.87 -12.55
C GLY A 45 4.97 1.92 -12.83
N TYR A 46 4.73 0.67 -13.22
CA TYR A 46 5.78 -0.36 -13.28
C TYR A 46 6.89 -0.06 -14.29
N ALA A 47 6.54 0.45 -15.46
CA ALA A 47 7.56 0.80 -16.48
C ALA A 47 8.51 1.89 -15.97
N ALA A 48 7.96 2.98 -15.41
CA ALA A 48 8.75 4.05 -14.83
C ALA A 48 9.58 3.57 -13.63
N TRP A 49 8.99 2.70 -12.78
CA TRP A 49 9.69 2.10 -11.64
C TRP A 49 10.88 1.25 -12.09
N LYS A 50 10.67 0.37 -13.08
CA LYS A 50 11.74 -0.48 -13.64
C LYS A 50 12.87 0.34 -14.22
N GLU A 51 12.55 1.28 -15.10
CA GLU A 51 13.54 2.16 -15.74
C GLU A 51 14.32 2.97 -14.70
N GLY A 52 13.62 3.57 -13.75
CA GLY A 52 14.24 4.35 -12.68
C GLY A 52 15.15 3.51 -11.76
N CYS A 53 14.75 2.28 -11.44
CA CYS A 53 15.58 1.33 -10.67
C CYS A 53 16.83 0.92 -11.45
N ASP A 54 16.70 0.58 -12.74
CA ASP A 54 17.84 0.18 -13.57
C ASP A 54 18.88 1.31 -13.66
N ALA A 55 18.44 2.55 -13.86
CA ALA A 55 19.32 3.71 -13.91
C ALA A 55 20.12 3.94 -12.61
N ARG A 56 19.62 3.43 -11.48
CA ARG A 56 20.18 3.63 -10.12
C ARG A 56 20.81 2.37 -9.52
N ARG A 57 20.84 1.27 -10.25
CA ARG A 57 21.26 -0.05 -9.75
C ARG A 57 20.50 -0.45 -8.47
N LEU A 58 19.18 -0.25 -8.49
CA LEU A 58 18.26 -0.77 -7.51
C LEU A 58 17.54 -1.99 -8.07
N PHE A 59 17.21 -2.95 -7.23
CA PHE A 59 16.40 -4.09 -7.63
C PHE A 59 14.91 -3.77 -7.45
N PRO A 60 14.08 -3.79 -8.53
CA PRO A 60 12.65 -3.52 -8.44
C PRO A 60 11.86 -4.75 -8.01
N LEU A 61 11.02 -4.61 -6.99
CA LEU A 61 9.92 -5.53 -6.73
C LEU A 61 8.62 -4.90 -7.22
N PHE A 62 7.73 -5.72 -7.80
CA PHE A 62 6.43 -5.28 -8.30
C PHE A 62 5.31 -5.79 -7.43
N GLY A 63 4.49 -4.89 -6.93
CA GLY A 63 3.36 -5.16 -6.06
C GLY A 63 2.17 -4.26 -6.36
N ILE A 64 0.99 -4.69 -5.92
CA ILE A 64 -0.28 -3.97 -6.05
C ILE A 64 -1.07 -4.09 -4.76
N GLU A 65 -1.87 -3.08 -4.41
CA GLU A 65 -2.69 -3.10 -3.22
C GLU A 65 -4.18 -3.00 -3.55
N PHE A 66 -4.98 -3.70 -2.74
CA PHE A 66 -6.44 -3.72 -2.82
C PHE A 66 -7.08 -3.55 -1.45
N ILE A 67 -8.32 -3.09 -1.46
CA ILE A 67 -9.24 -3.29 -0.35
C ILE A 67 -10.30 -4.27 -0.83
N SER A 68 -10.52 -5.35 -0.07
CA SER A 68 -11.53 -6.37 -0.33
C SER A 68 -12.57 -6.42 0.78
N LEU A 69 -13.66 -7.11 0.53
CA LEU A 69 -14.67 -7.41 1.53
C LEU A 69 -14.84 -8.93 1.64
N ASN A 70 -14.74 -9.45 2.86
CA ASN A 70 -15.15 -10.79 3.19
C ASN A 70 -16.52 -10.73 3.89
N GLU A 71 -17.56 -11.20 3.22
CA GLU A 71 -18.94 -11.13 3.73
C GLU A 71 -19.15 -11.99 4.98
N GLU A 72 -18.46 -13.12 5.12
CA GLU A 72 -18.54 -13.99 6.30
C GLU A 72 -17.95 -13.27 7.53
N ASP A 73 -16.77 -12.67 7.38
CA ASP A 73 -16.14 -11.88 8.44
C ASP A 73 -16.98 -10.65 8.78
N GLN A 74 -17.61 -10.01 7.78
CA GLN A 74 -18.51 -8.87 7.99
C GLN A 74 -19.75 -9.27 8.80
N ALA A 75 -20.39 -10.38 8.41
CA ALA A 75 -21.56 -10.89 9.12
C ALA A 75 -21.25 -11.31 10.56
N ALA A 76 -20.03 -11.80 10.80
CA ALA A 76 -19.52 -12.14 12.12
C ALA A 76 -19.07 -10.91 12.93
N GLY A 77 -19.06 -9.71 12.35
CA GLY A 77 -18.53 -8.51 12.98
C GLY A 77 -17.01 -8.54 13.20
N LEU A 78 -16.28 -9.40 12.49
CA LEU A 78 -14.86 -9.63 12.68
C LEU A 78 -14.01 -8.54 12.03
N ARG A 79 -13.23 -7.82 12.82
CA ARG A 79 -12.24 -6.86 12.34
C ARG A 79 -10.96 -7.61 11.97
N VAL A 80 -10.61 -7.57 10.69
CA VAL A 80 -9.46 -8.31 10.12
C VAL A 80 -8.21 -7.44 10.21
N ASN A 81 -7.82 -6.74 9.16
CA ASN A 81 -6.74 -5.75 9.18
C ASN A 81 -7.22 -4.31 8.88
N ASP A 82 -8.52 -4.09 8.89
CA ASP A 82 -9.15 -2.78 9.03
C ASP A 82 -9.81 -2.71 10.42
N PRO A 83 -9.28 -1.92 11.37
CA PRO A 83 -9.77 -1.90 12.75
C PRO A 83 -11.15 -1.25 12.91
N ASN A 84 -11.64 -0.55 11.87
CA ASN A 84 -12.87 0.22 11.94
C ASN A 84 -14.04 -0.45 11.20
N ASN A 85 -13.76 -1.34 10.25
CA ASN A 85 -14.76 -1.89 9.35
C ASN A 85 -14.70 -3.43 9.33
N PRO A 86 -15.64 -4.12 10.03
CA PRO A 86 -15.69 -5.58 10.01
C PRO A 86 -15.75 -6.15 8.60
N GLY A 87 -15.03 -7.22 8.34
CA GLY A 87 -14.94 -7.92 7.06
C GLY A 87 -14.12 -7.21 5.98
N ARG A 88 -13.84 -5.91 6.14
CA ARG A 88 -12.96 -5.19 5.23
C ARG A 88 -11.52 -5.66 5.44
N THR A 89 -10.86 -6.03 4.34
CA THR A 89 -9.51 -6.59 4.37
C THR A 89 -8.66 -5.95 3.29
N TYR A 90 -7.54 -5.34 3.70
CA TYR A 90 -6.48 -4.94 2.77
C TYR A 90 -5.76 -6.19 2.29
N LEU A 91 -5.44 -6.23 1.01
CA LEU A 91 -4.63 -7.26 0.38
C LEU A 91 -3.56 -6.64 -0.49
N SER A 92 -2.38 -7.24 -0.49
CA SER A 92 -1.33 -6.91 -1.44
C SER A 92 -1.07 -8.09 -2.39
N GLY A 93 -0.61 -7.79 -3.59
CA GLY A 93 0.09 -8.72 -4.45
C GLY A 93 1.56 -8.41 -4.42
N LYS A 94 2.44 -9.42 -4.31
CA LYS A 94 3.89 -9.25 -4.37
C LYS A 94 4.48 -10.08 -5.51
N GLY A 95 5.57 -9.58 -6.10
CA GLY A 95 6.28 -10.29 -7.14
C GLY A 95 5.47 -10.47 -8.43
N LEU A 96 4.65 -9.48 -8.80
CA LEU A 96 3.91 -9.50 -10.05
C LEU A 96 4.87 -9.55 -11.25
N ALA A 97 4.40 -10.12 -12.35
CA ALA A 97 5.16 -10.15 -13.59
C ALA A 97 5.41 -8.74 -14.14
N PHE A 98 6.55 -8.56 -14.80
CA PHE A 98 6.80 -7.36 -15.59
C PHE A 98 7.27 -7.75 -16.99
N PRO A 99 6.59 -7.25 -18.04
CA PRO A 99 5.34 -6.49 -18.03
C PRO A 99 4.14 -7.32 -17.54
N VAL A 100 3.18 -6.65 -16.89
CA VAL A 100 1.90 -7.30 -16.52
C VAL A 100 1.03 -7.50 -17.76
N THR A 101 0.50 -8.71 -17.91
CA THR A 101 -0.38 -9.08 -19.04
C THR A 101 -1.74 -9.56 -18.53
N LEU A 102 -2.46 -8.69 -17.83
CA LEU A 102 -3.84 -8.98 -17.44
C LEU A 102 -4.77 -8.91 -18.63
N SER A 103 -5.71 -9.85 -18.71
CA SER A 103 -6.73 -9.88 -19.75
C SER A 103 -8.05 -10.50 -19.23
N GLY A 104 -9.09 -10.41 -20.03
CA GLY A 104 -10.37 -11.05 -19.73
C GLY A 104 -11.04 -10.52 -18.47
N GLU A 105 -11.55 -11.41 -17.62
CA GLU A 105 -12.31 -11.07 -16.41
C GLU A 105 -11.44 -10.37 -15.34
N PRO A 106 -10.22 -10.84 -15.02
CA PRO A 106 -9.37 -10.16 -14.03
C PRO A 106 -9.09 -8.69 -14.38
N LEU A 107 -8.82 -8.38 -15.65
CA LEU A 107 -8.62 -7.00 -16.10
C LEU A 107 -9.90 -6.17 -15.93
N ARG A 108 -11.05 -6.68 -16.38
CA ARG A 108 -12.34 -5.97 -16.22
C ARG A 108 -12.66 -5.67 -14.76
N GLN A 109 -12.38 -6.61 -13.86
CA GLN A 109 -12.61 -6.43 -12.41
C GLN A 109 -11.67 -5.39 -11.80
N LEU A 110 -10.40 -5.38 -12.18
CA LEU A 110 -9.45 -4.35 -11.77
C LEU A 110 -9.87 -2.96 -12.26
N GLU A 111 -10.24 -2.85 -13.53
CA GLU A 111 -10.70 -1.59 -14.10
C GLU A 111 -12.00 -1.09 -13.44
N ALA A 112 -12.94 -2.00 -13.15
CA ALA A 112 -14.19 -1.64 -12.49
C ALA A 112 -13.99 -1.10 -11.07
N VAL A 113 -13.15 -1.73 -10.25
CA VAL A 113 -12.88 -1.25 -8.89
C VAL A 113 -12.12 0.08 -8.90
N LYS A 114 -11.20 0.26 -9.85
CA LYS A 114 -10.49 1.54 -10.06
C LYS A 114 -11.45 2.65 -10.46
N ALA A 115 -12.39 2.36 -11.37
CA ALA A 115 -13.42 3.32 -11.80
C ALA A 115 -14.33 3.71 -10.63
N GLU A 116 -14.89 2.75 -9.88
CA GLU A 116 -15.76 3.03 -8.74
C GLU A 116 -15.06 3.85 -7.64
N SER A 117 -13.76 3.58 -7.41
CA SER A 117 -12.94 4.38 -6.49
C SER A 117 -12.80 5.83 -6.97
N ASN A 118 -12.61 6.05 -8.28
CA ASN A 118 -12.52 7.40 -8.85
C ASN A 118 -13.87 8.13 -8.78
N ASP A 119 -14.97 7.45 -9.10
CA ASP A 119 -16.34 8.00 -9.05
C ASP A 119 -16.72 8.43 -7.63
N GLN A 120 -16.30 7.68 -6.61
CA GLN A 120 -16.47 8.09 -5.22
C GLN A 120 -15.81 9.45 -4.95
N VAL A 121 -14.56 9.62 -5.39
CA VAL A 121 -13.82 10.88 -5.18
C VAL A 121 -14.44 12.04 -5.97
N GLU A 122 -14.99 11.79 -7.16
CA GLU A 122 -15.74 12.79 -7.93
C GLU A 122 -16.98 13.26 -7.16
N ARG A 123 -17.76 12.32 -6.59
CA ARG A 123 -18.89 12.67 -5.71
C ARG A 123 -18.47 13.46 -4.47
N MET A 124 -17.28 13.13 -3.89
CA MET A 124 -16.71 13.90 -2.78
C MET A 124 -16.32 15.31 -3.22
N CYS A 125 -15.75 15.50 -4.41
CA CYS A 125 -15.42 16.80 -4.98
C CYS A 125 -16.68 17.67 -5.14
N GLY A 126 -17.76 17.11 -5.66
CA GLY A 126 -19.06 17.80 -5.77
C GLY A 126 -19.61 18.26 -4.42
N LYS A 127 -19.57 17.40 -3.39
CA LYS A 127 -19.98 17.77 -2.02
C LYS A 127 -19.06 18.84 -1.42
N LEU A 128 -17.75 18.76 -1.67
CA LEU A 128 -16.79 19.72 -1.18
C LEU A 128 -17.03 21.11 -1.79
N ASN A 129 -17.34 21.19 -3.09
CA ASN A 129 -17.72 22.42 -3.75
C ASN A 129 -19.03 23.01 -3.19
N ALA A 130 -20.03 22.15 -2.89
CA ALA A 130 -21.27 22.61 -2.26
C ALA A 130 -21.02 23.18 -0.86
N TRP A 131 -20.15 22.55 -0.07
CA TRP A 131 -19.75 23.04 1.24
C TRP A 131 -18.96 24.35 1.14
N LEU A 132 -17.96 24.46 0.25
CA LEU A 132 -17.20 25.70 0.02
C LEU A 132 -18.13 26.88 -0.29
N LYS A 133 -19.11 26.68 -1.17
CA LYS A 133 -20.10 27.70 -1.53
C LYS A 133 -20.96 28.09 -0.31
N ALA A 134 -21.38 27.13 0.50
CA ALA A 134 -22.19 27.38 1.70
C ALA A 134 -21.44 28.19 2.76
N GLU A 135 -20.13 27.94 2.91
CA GLU A 135 -19.24 28.67 3.83
C GLU A 135 -18.77 30.03 3.26
N GLY A 136 -19.20 30.40 2.04
CA GLY A 136 -18.86 31.69 1.43
C GLY A 136 -17.51 31.78 0.76
N TYR A 137 -16.86 30.65 0.49
CA TYR A 137 -15.61 30.64 -0.29
C TYR A 137 -15.93 30.79 -1.78
N ASP A 138 -15.20 31.69 -2.45
CA ASP A 138 -15.25 31.88 -3.91
C ASP A 138 -14.20 30.96 -4.58
N ILE A 139 -14.34 29.66 -4.34
CA ILE A 139 -13.46 28.61 -4.85
C ILE A 139 -14.30 27.48 -5.39
N VAL A 140 -13.96 26.99 -6.58
CA VAL A 140 -14.53 25.80 -7.18
C VAL A 140 -13.38 24.87 -7.58
N LEU A 141 -13.41 23.66 -7.08
CA LEU A 141 -12.44 22.61 -7.42
C LEU A 141 -12.93 21.86 -8.66
N ASP A 142 -12.14 21.82 -9.72
CA ASP A 142 -12.42 21.00 -10.90
C ASP A 142 -11.83 19.60 -10.71
N PHE A 143 -12.68 18.59 -10.73
CA PHE A 143 -12.27 17.21 -10.56
C PHE A 143 -11.30 16.73 -11.64
N ASN A 144 -11.54 17.13 -12.91
CA ASN A 144 -10.70 16.69 -14.02
C ASN A 144 -9.33 17.40 -13.99
N GLU A 145 -9.28 18.66 -13.60
CA GLU A 145 -8.00 19.37 -13.39
C GLU A 145 -7.18 18.71 -12.27
N ILE A 146 -7.83 18.37 -11.15
CA ILE A 146 -7.17 17.68 -10.03
C ILE A 146 -6.65 16.31 -10.50
N ARG A 147 -7.48 15.54 -11.19
CA ARG A 147 -7.10 14.23 -11.71
C ARG A 147 -5.92 14.32 -12.69
N ASN A 148 -5.94 15.28 -13.59
CA ASN A 148 -4.92 15.41 -14.64
C ASN A 148 -3.60 15.98 -14.12
N ASN A 149 -3.64 16.89 -13.13
CA ASN A 149 -2.47 17.65 -12.69
C ASN A 149 -1.85 17.08 -11.39
N LEU A 150 -2.63 16.43 -10.53
CA LEU A 150 -2.17 15.95 -9.23
C LEU A 150 -2.05 14.43 -9.14
N THR A 151 -2.47 13.69 -10.17
CA THR A 151 -2.37 12.21 -10.18
C THR A 151 -1.76 11.70 -11.48
N LYS A 152 -1.30 10.45 -11.47
CA LYS A 152 -0.86 9.73 -12.68
C LYS A 152 -1.74 8.50 -12.96
N GLY A 153 -2.93 8.43 -12.38
CA GLY A 153 -3.83 7.28 -12.57
C GLY A 153 -5.02 7.30 -11.65
N SER A 154 -4.88 6.76 -10.45
CA SER A 154 -5.95 6.74 -9.46
C SER A 154 -6.03 8.04 -8.69
N ILE A 155 -7.24 8.63 -8.60
CA ILE A 155 -7.49 9.78 -7.73
C ILE A 155 -8.01 9.28 -6.37
N ARG A 156 -7.57 9.92 -5.29
CA ARG A 156 -7.98 9.62 -3.91
C ARG A 156 -8.38 10.92 -3.20
N GLU A 157 -9.10 10.81 -2.10
CA GLU A 157 -9.53 11.95 -1.29
C GLU A 157 -8.36 12.85 -0.84
N ARG A 158 -7.15 12.31 -0.76
CA ARG A 158 -5.93 13.08 -0.46
C ARG A 158 -5.60 14.12 -1.53
N HIS A 159 -5.90 13.82 -2.80
CA HIS A 159 -5.72 14.79 -3.89
C HIS A 159 -6.70 15.96 -3.78
N LEU A 160 -7.93 15.70 -3.31
CA LEU A 160 -8.89 16.78 -2.99
C LEU A 160 -8.39 17.65 -1.84
N ALA A 161 -7.86 17.03 -0.77
CA ALA A 161 -7.28 17.77 0.35
C ALA A 161 -6.08 18.63 -0.09
N LYS A 162 -5.20 18.07 -0.94
CA LYS A 162 -4.06 18.80 -1.54
C LYS A 162 -4.52 19.96 -2.40
N ALA A 163 -5.48 19.75 -3.31
CA ALA A 163 -6.03 20.81 -4.16
C ALA A 163 -6.67 21.91 -3.30
N LEU A 164 -7.44 21.55 -2.28
CA LEU A 164 -8.05 22.51 -1.37
C LEU A 164 -7.01 23.29 -0.57
N ARG A 165 -5.94 22.63 -0.07
CA ARG A 165 -4.84 23.32 0.60
C ARG A 165 -4.15 24.30 -0.36
N MET A 166 -3.88 23.90 -1.61
CA MET A 166 -3.27 24.79 -2.59
C MET A 166 -4.11 26.02 -2.86
N ALA A 167 -5.44 25.88 -2.86
CA ALA A 167 -6.37 26.99 -3.10
C ALA A 167 -6.54 27.91 -1.88
N LEU A 168 -6.63 27.35 -0.65
CA LEU A 168 -6.92 28.12 0.57
C LEU A 168 -5.65 28.54 1.32
N TYR A 169 -4.59 27.74 1.25
CA TYR A 169 -3.37 27.90 2.04
C TYR A 169 -2.13 27.65 1.17
N PRO A 170 -1.91 28.44 0.10
CA PRO A 170 -0.80 28.22 -0.83
C PRO A 170 0.56 28.29 -0.14
N ASP A 171 0.70 29.20 0.84
CA ASP A 171 1.94 29.47 1.57
C ASP A 171 1.99 28.76 2.94
N ALA A 172 1.31 27.62 3.10
CA ALA A 172 1.31 26.91 4.36
C ALA A 172 2.74 26.47 4.77
N GLU A 173 3.18 26.82 5.98
CA GLU A 173 4.49 26.39 6.52
C GLU A 173 4.62 24.89 6.63
N ASN A 174 3.51 24.18 6.92
CA ASN A 174 3.46 22.73 6.98
C ASN A 174 2.30 22.20 6.11
N PRO A 175 2.50 22.07 4.78
CA PRO A 175 1.47 21.59 3.85
C PRO A 175 0.89 20.23 4.25
N ALA A 176 1.73 19.29 4.68
CA ALA A 176 1.31 17.94 5.07
C ALA A 176 0.32 17.95 6.24
N LYS A 177 0.56 18.77 7.24
CA LYS A 177 -0.34 18.92 8.38
C LYS A 177 -1.68 19.53 7.96
N VAL A 178 -1.65 20.59 7.15
CA VAL A 178 -2.87 21.23 6.66
C VAL A 178 -3.70 20.26 5.82
N GLU A 179 -3.07 19.52 4.91
CA GLU A 179 -3.76 18.50 4.09
C GLU A 179 -4.41 17.41 4.95
N ASN A 180 -3.71 16.91 5.97
CA ASN A 180 -4.27 15.93 6.90
C ASN A 180 -5.43 16.49 7.72
N ASP A 181 -5.34 17.74 8.18
CA ASP A 181 -6.39 18.41 8.93
C ASP A 181 -7.65 18.62 8.05
N LEU A 182 -7.48 19.11 6.81
CA LEU A 182 -8.57 19.28 5.84
C LEU A 182 -9.22 17.93 5.51
N ARG A 183 -8.41 16.91 5.24
CA ARG A 183 -8.90 15.55 4.97
C ARG A 183 -9.74 15.02 6.13
N SER A 184 -9.21 15.13 7.34
CA SER A 184 -9.87 14.59 8.54
C SER A 184 -11.20 15.31 8.85
N LYS A 185 -11.23 16.64 8.69
CA LYS A 185 -12.41 17.45 9.00
C LYS A 185 -13.49 17.38 7.93
N LEU A 186 -13.12 17.29 6.64
CA LEU A 186 -14.06 17.48 5.55
C LEU A 186 -14.39 16.21 4.78
N LEU A 187 -13.42 15.28 4.63
CA LEU A 187 -13.48 14.17 3.69
C LEU A 187 -13.61 12.79 4.37
N LYS A 188 -13.46 12.71 5.70
CA LYS A 188 -13.65 11.47 6.46
C LYS A 188 -15.06 11.39 7.04
N ALA A 189 -15.43 10.22 7.56
CA ALA A 189 -16.74 9.98 8.16
C ALA A 189 -17.10 11.07 9.17
N GLY A 190 -18.29 11.64 9.03
CA GLY A 190 -18.74 12.81 9.79
C GLY A 190 -18.39 14.17 9.16
N GLY A 191 -17.52 14.23 8.17
CA GLY A 191 -17.23 15.46 7.43
C GLY A 191 -18.28 15.78 6.37
N PRO A 192 -18.44 17.07 6.01
CA PRO A 192 -19.51 17.54 5.10
C PRO A 192 -19.39 17.01 3.67
N ALA A 193 -18.18 16.71 3.23
CA ALA A 193 -17.91 16.18 1.89
C ALA A 193 -17.66 14.67 1.89
N PHE A 194 -17.86 13.99 3.00
CA PHE A 194 -17.74 12.52 3.05
C PHE A 194 -18.78 11.85 2.14
N VAL A 195 -18.31 10.88 1.37
CA VAL A 195 -19.12 9.95 0.59
C VAL A 195 -18.72 8.54 1.02
N PRO A 196 -19.64 7.75 1.58
CA PRO A 196 -19.34 6.35 1.88
C PRO A 196 -18.99 5.62 0.58
N GLU A 197 -18.08 4.65 0.70
CA GLU A 197 -17.72 3.79 -0.42
C GLU A 197 -18.94 2.91 -0.79
N ASP A 198 -19.19 2.76 -2.08
CA ASP A 198 -20.19 1.82 -2.58
C ASP A 198 -19.71 0.39 -2.31
N PRO A 199 -20.56 -0.57 -1.91
CA PRO A 199 -20.18 -1.97 -1.79
C PRO A 199 -19.49 -2.54 -3.04
N LYS A 200 -19.79 -2.02 -4.23
CA LYS A 200 -19.12 -2.39 -5.50
C LYS A 200 -17.65 -2.01 -5.57
N ALA A 201 -17.20 -1.07 -4.72
CA ALA A 201 -15.78 -0.71 -4.60
C ALA A 201 -14.95 -1.82 -3.93
N PHE A 202 -15.59 -2.83 -3.36
CA PHE A 202 -14.94 -3.94 -2.66
C PHE A 202 -15.19 -5.25 -3.37
N LEU A 203 -14.17 -5.75 -4.04
CA LEU A 203 -14.20 -7.10 -4.58
C LEU A 203 -14.11 -8.14 -3.45
N PRO A 204 -14.76 -9.31 -3.60
CA PRO A 204 -14.53 -10.43 -2.71
C PRO A 204 -13.04 -10.80 -2.64
N MET A 205 -12.56 -11.21 -1.46
CA MET A 205 -11.16 -11.58 -1.24
C MET A 205 -10.63 -12.58 -2.29
N SER A 206 -11.40 -13.62 -2.57
CA SER A 206 -11.05 -14.64 -3.58
C SER A 206 -10.94 -14.09 -5.01
N THR A 207 -11.69 -13.03 -5.31
CA THR A 207 -11.60 -12.34 -6.60
C THR A 207 -10.31 -11.53 -6.69
N VAL A 208 -9.95 -10.81 -5.61
CA VAL A 208 -8.69 -10.07 -5.53
C VAL A 208 -7.49 -11.02 -5.66
N GLN A 209 -7.53 -12.17 -4.96
CA GLN A 209 -6.48 -13.20 -5.09
C GLN A 209 -6.31 -13.65 -6.54
N ARG A 210 -7.42 -13.95 -7.25
CA ARG A 210 -7.37 -14.34 -8.66
C ARG A 210 -6.80 -13.26 -9.57
N ILE A 211 -7.08 -11.97 -9.30
CA ILE A 211 -6.49 -10.87 -10.07
C ILE A 211 -4.98 -10.84 -9.86
N ILE A 212 -4.52 -10.95 -8.61
CA ILE A 212 -3.10 -10.97 -8.27
C ILE A 212 -2.39 -12.16 -8.93
N GLU A 213 -2.95 -13.36 -8.82
CA GLU A 213 -2.41 -14.57 -9.44
C GLU A 213 -2.39 -14.49 -10.98
N ALA A 214 -3.45 -13.94 -11.60
CA ALA A 214 -3.50 -13.72 -13.04
C ALA A 214 -2.47 -12.69 -13.52
N ALA A 215 -2.05 -11.77 -12.64
CA ALA A 215 -0.96 -10.83 -12.87
C ALA A 215 0.43 -11.44 -12.57
N GLY A 216 0.50 -12.73 -12.26
CA GLY A 216 1.74 -13.43 -11.93
C GLY A 216 2.24 -13.18 -10.51
N GLY A 217 1.42 -12.62 -9.62
CA GLY A 217 1.82 -12.25 -8.26
C GLY A 217 1.43 -13.28 -7.19
N ILE A 218 1.93 -13.06 -6.00
CA ILE A 218 1.63 -13.84 -4.79
C ILE A 218 0.62 -13.04 -3.96
N PRO A 219 -0.61 -13.57 -3.70
CA PRO A 219 -1.52 -12.96 -2.74
C PRO A 219 -0.87 -12.85 -1.36
N THR A 220 -0.84 -11.64 -0.84
CA THR A 220 -0.14 -11.28 0.40
C THR A 220 -1.11 -10.63 1.36
N TYR A 221 -1.10 -11.07 2.62
CA TYR A 221 -1.90 -10.48 3.69
C TYR A 221 -1.07 -9.44 4.46
N PRO A 222 -1.46 -8.16 4.45
CA PRO A 222 -0.80 -7.13 5.25
C PRO A 222 -1.31 -7.18 6.69
N PHE A 223 -0.44 -7.59 7.62
CA PHE A 223 -0.72 -7.52 9.05
C PHE A 223 -0.72 -6.07 9.53
N LEU A 224 -1.76 -5.69 10.26
CA LEU A 224 -1.82 -4.42 10.97
C LEU A 224 -0.89 -4.45 12.20
N GLY A 225 -0.92 -5.57 12.93
CA GLY A 225 -0.17 -5.75 14.17
C GLY A 225 -0.78 -4.97 15.34
N ASP A 226 0.07 -4.51 16.26
CA ASP A 226 -0.35 -3.75 17.43
C ASP A 226 -0.53 -2.25 17.11
N ASP A 227 -1.58 -1.65 17.68
CA ASP A 227 -1.76 -0.20 17.67
C ASP A 227 -0.84 0.50 18.69
N ALA A 228 -0.90 1.83 18.75
CA ALA A 228 -0.11 2.62 19.70
C ALA A 228 -0.40 2.31 21.19
N LYS A 229 -1.48 1.59 21.49
CA LYS A 229 -1.87 1.15 22.84
C LYS A 229 -1.58 -0.33 23.09
N GLY A 230 -1.02 -1.03 22.11
CA GLY A 230 -0.74 -2.46 22.18
C GLY A 230 -1.93 -3.36 21.87
N ASN A 231 -3.01 -2.84 21.26
CA ASN A 231 -4.17 -3.64 20.89
C ASN A 231 -4.01 -4.20 19.48
N PHE A 232 -4.57 -5.38 19.26
CA PHE A 232 -4.68 -6.06 17.98
C PHE A 232 -6.13 -6.08 17.52
N THR A 233 -6.35 -6.31 16.22
CA THR A 233 -7.68 -6.63 15.72
C THR A 233 -8.14 -7.99 16.22
N ASP A 234 -9.44 -8.27 16.14
CA ASP A 234 -10.02 -9.55 16.60
C ASP A 234 -9.42 -10.75 15.85
N PHE A 235 -9.03 -10.55 14.58
CA PHE A 235 -8.42 -11.57 13.75
C PHE A 235 -6.93 -11.80 14.09
N GLU A 236 -6.18 -10.76 14.38
CA GLU A 236 -4.73 -10.80 14.54
C GLU A 236 -4.27 -11.06 15.99
N ALA A 237 -5.19 -10.94 16.97
CA ALA A 237 -4.86 -11.14 18.39
C ALA A 237 -4.41 -12.57 18.72
N ASP A 238 -4.91 -13.57 18.00
CA ASP A 238 -4.48 -14.95 18.10
C ASP A 238 -3.67 -15.32 16.86
N LEU A 239 -2.35 -15.19 16.97
CA LEU A 239 -1.42 -15.33 15.84
C LEU A 239 -1.47 -16.74 15.21
N GLN A 240 -1.58 -17.81 16.03
CA GLN A 240 -1.68 -19.17 15.51
C GLN A 240 -2.96 -19.36 14.70
N LYS A 241 -4.09 -18.95 15.26
CA LYS A 241 -5.39 -19.03 14.57
C LYS A 241 -5.42 -18.18 13.29
N ALA A 242 -4.79 -16.99 13.32
CA ALA A 242 -4.64 -16.14 12.15
C ALA A 242 -3.82 -16.84 11.06
N ALA A 243 -2.64 -17.38 11.39
CA ALA A 243 -1.79 -18.12 10.45
C ALA A 243 -2.51 -19.31 9.83
N ASP A 244 -3.18 -20.15 10.63
CA ASP A 244 -3.95 -21.30 10.15
C ASP A 244 -5.11 -20.86 9.22
N THR A 245 -5.76 -19.76 9.55
CA THR A 245 -6.86 -19.21 8.72
C THR A 245 -6.33 -18.64 7.40
N LEU A 246 -5.21 -17.93 7.43
CA LEU A 246 -4.58 -17.41 6.22
C LEU A 246 -4.14 -18.54 5.27
N LYS A 247 -3.55 -19.62 5.81
CA LYS A 247 -3.21 -20.82 5.03
C LYS A 247 -4.45 -21.45 4.37
N ARG A 248 -5.55 -21.61 5.13
CA ARG A 248 -6.81 -22.11 4.58
C ARG A 248 -7.41 -21.20 3.50
N ARG A 249 -7.21 -19.88 3.62
CA ARG A 249 -7.63 -18.89 2.63
C ARG A 249 -6.66 -18.76 1.44
N GLY A 250 -5.61 -19.59 1.38
CA GLY A 250 -4.66 -19.65 0.26
C GLY A 250 -3.52 -18.63 0.31
N PHE A 251 -3.34 -17.91 1.40
CA PHE A 251 -2.20 -17.01 1.55
C PHE A 251 -0.91 -17.77 1.85
N ARG A 252 0.15 -17.37 1.17
CA ARG A 252 1.53 -17.87 1.39
C ARG A 252 2.52 -16.75 1.69
N SER A 253 2.06 -15.50 1.65
CA SER A 253 2.87 -14.33 1.91
C SER A 253 2.13 -13.37 2.83
N VAL A 254 2.89 -12.71 3.68
CA VAL A 254 2.44 -11.67 4.60
C VAL A 254 3.39 -10.48 4.54
N GLU A 255 2.89 -9.31 4.89
CA GLU A 255 3.72 -8.11 5.00
C GLU A 255 3.40 -7.32 6.27
N PHE A 256 4.33 -6.49 6.70
CA PHE A 256 4.14 -5.53 7.79
C PHE A 256 4.62 -4.15 7.38
N ILE A 257 3.87 -3.13 7.80
CA ILE A 257 4.33 -1.75 7.77
C ILE A 257 5.01 -1.48 9.12
N THR A 258 6.32 -1.46 9.10
CA THR A 258 7.14 -1.60 10.31
C THR A 258 6.98 -0.45 11.31
N THR A 259 6.72 0.77 10.84
CA THR A 259 6.49 1.95 11.69
C THR A 259 5.21 1.88 12.52
N ARG A 260 4.31 0.95 12.22
CA ARG A 260 3.07 0.73 12.99
C ARG A 260 3.31 -0.07 14.26
N ASN A 261 4.36 -0.90 14.29
CA ASN A 261 4.56 -1.94 15.29
C ASN A 261 5.81 -1.72 16.13
N THR A 262 5.81 -2.25 17.35
CA THR A 262 7.01 -2.33 18.18
C THR A 262 7.96 -3.41 17.66
N THR A 263 9.25 -3.27 17.98
CA THR A 263 10.28 -4.27 17.63
C THR A 263 9.90 -5.65 18.17
N ALA A 264 9.46 -5.72 19.42
CA ALA A 264 9.11 -6.98 20.07
C ALA A 264 7.94 -7.70 19.35
N VAL A 265 6.89 -6.96 18.98
CA VAL A 265 5.75 -7.51 18.24
C VAL A 265 6.18 -7.98 16.85
N LEU A 266 6.96 -7.18 16.12
CA LEU A 266 7.46 -7.58 14.80
C LEU A 266 8.34 -8.83 14.89
N GLU A 267 9.26 -8.93 15.85
CA GLU A 267 10.11 -10.11 16.01
C GLU A 267 9.31 -11.36 16.36
N GLN A 268 8.26 -11.23 17.16
CA GLN A 268 7.38 -12.34 17.50
C GLN A 268 6.53 -12.77 16.30
N TYR A 269 5.82 -11.82 15.67
CA TYR A 269 4.87 -12.13 14.60
C TYR A 269 5.57 -12.54 13.31
N ALA A 270 6.55 -11.76 12.87
CA ALA A 270 7.27 -12.06 11.63
C ALA A 270 8.11 -13.34 11.77
N GLY A 271 8.74 -13.57 12.92
CA GLY A 271 9.48 -14.80 13.18
C GLY A 271 8.58 -16.04 13.18
N TYR A 272 7.46 -15.98 13.91
CA TYR A 272 6.48 -17.08 13.92
C TYR A 272 5.92 -17.40 12.52
N LEU A 273 5.53 -16.36 11.77
CA LEU A 273 4.97 -16.54 10.43
C LEU A 273 6.01 -17.08 9.43
N GLU A 274 7.27 -16.68 9.54
CA GLU A 274 8.35 -17.27 8.76
C GLU A 274 8.57 -18.75 9.11
N ASP A 275 8.58 -19.10 10.39
CA ASP A 275 8.70 -20.50 10.86
C ASP A 275 7.50 -21.36 10.40
N GLU A 276 6.31 -20.75 10.26
CA GLU A 276 5.12 -21.37 9.67
C GLU A 276 5.15 -21.46 8.13
N GLY A 277 6.23 -21.00 7.49
CA GLY A 277 6.47 -21.13 6.06
C GLY A 277 5.88 -20.00 5.21
N PHE A 278 5.49 -18.87 5.80
CA PHE A 278 5.10 -17.69 5.03
C PHE A 278 6.33 -16.94 4.49
N ILE A 279 6.19 -16.37 3.31
CA ILE A 279 7.08 -15.32 2.82
C ILE A 279 6.73 -14.04 3.60
N VAL A 280 7.69 -13.46 4.31
CA VAL A 280 7.48 -12.26 5.12
C VAL A 280 8.25 -11.08 4.53
N THR A 281 7.54 -9.99 4.21
CA THR A 281 8.15 -8.76 3.69
C THR A 281 7.78 -7.56 4.54
N PHE A 282 8.61 -6.51 4.50
CA PHE A 282 8.38 -5.26 5.21
C PHE A 282 8.36 -4.07 4.28
N GLY A 283 7.53 -3.07 4.63
CA GLY A 283 7.39 -1.83 3.89
C GLY A 283 7.14 -0.63 4.80
N SER A 284 7.10 0.54 4.15
CA SER A 284 6.87 1.84 4.81
C SER A 284 5.62 2.57 4.32
N GLU A 285 4.97 2.09 3.27
CA GLU A 285 3.83 2.68 2.55
C GLU A 285 4.13 4.03 1.86
N HIS A 286 4.54 5.07 2.58
CA HIS A 286 4.69 6.43 2.05
C HIS A 286 3.40 6.99 1.42
N ASN A 287 2.26 6.66 2.02
CA ASN A 287 0.92 7.05 1.55
C ASN A 287 0.35 8.28 2.26
N THR A 288 1.13 8.97 3.08
CA THR A 288 0.78 10.23 3.74
C THR A 288 1.69 11.34 3.24
N PRO A 289 1.30 12.63 3.38
CA PRO A 289 2.16 13.75 2.99
C PRO A 289 3.46 13.85 3.82
N ALA A 290 3.59 13.11 4.92
CA ALA A 290 4.80 13.08 5.73
C ALA A 290 5.89 12.30 5.00
N MET A 291 7.06 12.93 4.83
CA MET A 291 8.23 12.31 4.21
C MET A 291 9.01 11.52 5.26
N GLU A 292 8.54 10.29 5.54
CA GLU A 292 9.23 9.36 6.42
C GLU A 292 10.51 8.80 5.75
N PRO A 293 11.48 8.27 6.51
CA PRO A 293 12.60 7.54 5.92
C PRO A 293 12.14 6.28 5.17
N LEU A 294 12.80 6.01 4.03
CA LEU A 294 12.61 4.74 3.29
C LEU A 294 13.32 3.58 3.98
N ARG A 295 14.43 3.86 4.68
CA ARG A 295 15.06 2.87 5.56
C ARG A 295 14.11 2.51 6.68
N LEU A 296 13.75 1.23 6.74
CA LEU A 296 12.71 0.75 7.63
C LEU A 296 13.13 0.86 9.11
N ARG A 297 12.17 1.25 9.92
CA ARG A 297 12.27 1.37 11.38
C ARG A 297 11.01 0.87 12.05
N THR A 298 11.11 0.49 13.30
CA THR A 298 9.96 0.15 14.13
C THR A 298 9.42 1.40 14.83
N ARG A 299 8.22 1.30 15.41
CA ARG A 299 7.59 2.42 16.12
C ARG A 299 8.41 2.89 17.32
N ASP A 300 9.13 1.98 17.98
CA ASP A 300 9.87 2.20 19.24
C ASP A 300 11.39 2.23 19.07
N ALA A 301 11.91 1.93 17.88
CA ALA A 301 13.33 1.93 17.60
C ALA A 301 13.68 2.69 16.32
N GLY A 302 14.92 3.16 16.24
CA GLY A 302 15.41 3.90 15.06
C GLY A 302 15.70 3.04 13.85
N GLU A 303 15.97 1.74 14.02
CA GLU A 303 16.28 0.78 12.94
C GLU A 303 15.68 -0.58 13.24
N LEU A 304 15.55 -1.41 12.20
CA LEU A 304 15.21 -2.82 12.37
C LEU A 304 16.36 -3.57 13.04
N SER A 305 16.01 -4.53 13.91
CA SER A 305 17.00 -5.47 14.44
C SER A 305 17.58 -6.34 13.31
N GLU A 306 18.78 -6.89 13.51
CA GLU A 306 19.43 -7.78 12.54
C GLU A 306 18.55 -9.01 12.22
N LYS A 307 17.78 -9.49 13.20
CA LYS A 307 16.81 -10.56 13.00
C LYS A 307 15.72 -10.15 11.99
N LEU A 308 15.13 -8.96 12.17
CA LEU A 308 14.10 -8.45 11.28
C LEU A 308 14.65 -8.13 9.89
N LYS A 309 15.85 -7.56 9.79
CA LYS A 309 16.54 -7.35 8.52
C LYS A 309 16.72 -8.67 7.76
N ALA A 310 17.11 -9.74 8.47
CA ALA A 310 17.31 -11.05 7.86
C ALA A 310 15.99 -11.68 7.37
N VAL A 311 14.90 -11.56 8.13
CA VAL A 311 13.56 -12.00 7.71
C VAL A 311 13.14 -11.26 6.42
N ASN A 312 13.22 -9.93 6.43
CA ASN A 312 12.86 -9.10 5.27
C ASN A 312 13.70 -9.42 4.03
N TRP A 313 15.00 -9.68 4.23
CA TRP A 313 15.91 -10.06 3.14
C TRP A 313 15.50 -11.39 2.50
N ARG A 314 15.23 -12.43 3.31
CA ARG A 314 14.77 -13.72 2.80
C ARG A 314 13.43 -13.60 2.08
N GLY A 315 12.52 -12.81 2.64
CA GLY A 315 11.24 -12.49 2.00
C GLY A 315 11.41 -11.80 0.64
N ALA A 316 12.27 -10.80 0.55
CA ALA A 316 12.58 -10.12 -0.71
C ALA A 316 13.22 -11.06 -1.74
N CYS A 317 14.13 -11.92 -1.32
CA CYS A 317 14.73 -12.94 -2.20
C CYS A 317 13.69 -13.93 -2.72
N ALA A 318 12.74 -14.36 -1.87
CA ALA A 318 11.64 -15.24 -2.29
C ALA A 318 10.72 -14.54 -3.31
N VAL A 319 10.37 -13.27 -3.07
CA VAL A 319 9.55 -12.46 -4.00
C VAL A 319 10.30 -12.24 -5.32
N ALA A 320 11.59 -11.94 -5.28
CA ALA A 320 12.42 -11.76 -6.48
C ALA A 320 12.53 -13.06 -7.30
N ALA A 321 12.70 -14.19 -6.63
CA ALA A 321 12.71 -15.49 -7.29
C ALA A 321 11.38 -15.77 -8.01
N HIS A 322 10.25 -15.58 -7.30
CA HIS A 322 8.91 -15.75 -7.89
C HIS A 322 8.69 -14.83 -9.09
N GLN A 323 9.02 -13.54 -8.95
CA GLN A 323 8.89 -12.53 -10.02
C GLN A 323 9.68 -12.89 -11.28
N ALA A 324 10.80 -13.57 -11.12
CA ALA A 324 11.67 -14.01 -12.22
C ALA A 324 11.42 -15.45 -12.68
N GLY A 325 10.44 -16.16 -12.11
CA GLY A 325 10.16 -17.57 -12.42
C GLY A 325 11.28 -18.51 -12.01
N LEU A 326 11.99 -18.24 -10.91
CA LEU A 326 13.10 -19.04 -10.38
C LEU A 326 12.61 -19.94 -9.25
N ASP A 327 13.24 -21.10 -9.08
CA ASP A 327 12.77 -22.19 -8.22
C ASP A 327 13.23 -22.09 -6.76
N SER A 328 14.07 -21.10 -6.39
CA SER A 328 14.60 -21.02 -5.02
C SER A 328 14.91 -19.60 -4.56
N VAL A 329 14.85 -19.42 -3.24
CA VAL A 329 15.24 -18.16 -2.57
C VAL A 329 16.69 -17.80 -2.86
N ALA A 330 17.60 -18.79 -2.93
CA ALA A 330 19.00 -18.57 -3.26
C ALA A 330 19.18 -18.03 -4.71
N ALA A 331 18.38 -18.49 -5.65
CA ALA A 331 18.39 -17.95 -7.02
C ALA A 331 17.89 -16.50 -7.07
N GLY A 332 16.90 -16.16 -6.25
CA GLY A 332 16.43 -14.77 -6.08
C GLY A 332 17.51 -13.87 -5.44
N GLU A 333 18.22 -14.37 -4.43
CA GLU A 333 19.35 -13.67 -3.82
C GLU A 333 20.46 -13.39 -4.85
N ASP A 334 20.84 -14.39 -5.61
CA ASP A 334 21.82 -14.27 -6.70
C ASP A 334 21.40 -13.23 -7.75
N LEU A 335 20.11 -13.22 -8.11
CA LEU A 335 19.55 -12.26 -9.06
C LEU A 335 19.64 -10.82 -8.52
N ILE A 336 19.24 -10.60 -7.27
CA ILE A 336 19.35 -9.29 -6.63
C ILE A 336 20.82 -8.84 -6.60
N CYS A 337 21.72 -9.69 -6.10
CA CYS A 337 23.14 -9.35 -5.97
C CYS A 337 23.77 -8.97 -7.31
N LYS A 338 23.45 -9.69 -8.40
CA LYS A 338 23.95 -9.38 -9.75
C LYS A 338 23.40 -8.06 -10.29
N THR A 339 22.15 -7.70 -9.94
CA THR A 339 21.52 -6.48 -10.43
C THR A 339 22.06 -5.23 -9.75
N VAL A 340 22.36 -5.31 -8.44
CA VAL A 340 22.76 -4.13 -7.64
C VAL A 340 24.29 -3.96 -7.52
N ALA A 341 25.05 -4.90 -8.06
CA ALA A 341 26.51 -4.80 -8.17
C ALA A 341 26.89 -3.74 -9.22
#